data_14416a2caa61215614000887f4e77155
#
_entry.id   14416a2caa61215614000887f4e77155
#
_cell.length_a   1.000
_cell.length_b   1.000
_cell.length_c   1.000
_cell.angle_alpha   90.00
_cell.angle_beta   90.00
_cell.angle_gamma   90.00
#
_symmetry.space_group_name_H-M   'P 1'
#
loop_
_entity.id
_entity.type
_entity.pdbx_description
1 polymer ?
#
loop_
_entity_poly.entity_id
_entity_poly.type
_entity_poly.pdbx_seq_one_letter_code
_entity_poly.pdbx_strand_id
1 'polypeptide(L)'
;TLPGALPSIGGKPARILAMTHGFHGRTMGALSATWKPGIRKPYDPLVPNIEFVRAGDKVALHDAFAQTGLGRYGKGPVAAVILELIQGEAGVQPLGADYVKFVRELCDINHALLIIDEVQTGIGRTGKWFAFQRDDLSGGVTPDMVTFAKGVAGGFPMGGMIAFGEKLAALFTPGSHGSTFAGNPLGAAAGLATLGVIEDENLVANAEARGEQLRDGIMATGNPLFVSVRGR
;
A
#
# COMPACT_ATOMS: atom_id res chain seq x y z
N THR A 1 -20.23 -6.49 20.67
CA THR A 1 -19.24 -6.60 19.59
C THR A 1 -17.88 -6.78 20.24
N LEU A 2 -17.14 -7.83 19.86
CA LEU A 2 -15.78 -8.03 20.34
C LEU A 2 -14.93 -6.80 19.94
N PRO A 3 -14.06 -6.27 20.83
CA PRO A 3 -13.11 -5.22 20.46
C PRO A 3 -12.29 -5.69 19.25
N GLY A 4 -12.30 -4.91 18.18
CA GLY A 4 -11.60 -5.25 16.94
C GLY A 4 -12.46 -5.93 15.85
N ALA A 5 -13.75 -6.16 16.06
CA ALA A 5 -14.62 -6.58 14.97
C ALA A 5 -14.77 -5.42 13.97
N LEU A 6 -14.53 -5.72 12.69
CA LEU A 6 -14.78 -4.76 11.61
C LEU A 6 -16.25 -4.30 11.68
N PRO A 7 -16.54 -3.03 11.37
CA PRO A 7 -17.92 -2.53 11.36
C PRO A 7 -18.79 -3.41 10.44
N SER A 8 -20.05 -3.54 10.76
CA SER A 8 -20.99 -4.33 9.98
C SER A 8 -22.22 -3.51 9.62
N ILE A 9 -22.79 -3.75 8.46
CA ILE A 9 -24.12 -3.25 8.06
C ILE A 9 -25.06 -4.43 7.91
N GLY A 10 -26.18 -4.42 8.62
CA GLY A 10 -27.16 -5.51 8.58
C GLY A 10 -26.57 -6.87 8.99
N GLY A 11 -25.65 -6.89 9.94
CA GLY A 11 -24.97 -8.10 10.41
C GLY A 11 -23.87 -8.63 9.46
N LYS A 12 -23.60 -7.97 8.35
CA LYS A 12 -22.55 -8.37 7.39
C LYS A 12 -21.22 -7.72 7.75
N PRO A 13 -20.13 -8.51 7.83
CA PRO A 13 -18.81 -7.97 8.17
C PRO A 13 -18.30 -7.05 7.06
N ALA A 14 -17.55 -6.04 7.46
CA ALA A 14 -16.93 -5.12 6.52
C ALA A 14 -15.87 -5.84 5.67
N ARG A 15 -15.63 -5.29 4.48
CA ARG A 15 -14.69 -5.80 3.49
C ARG A 15 -13.47 -4.90 3.36
N ILE A 16 -12.34 -5.49 2.97
CA ILE A 16 -11.16 -4.78 2.50
C ILE A 16 -11.01 -5.07 1.00
N LEU A 17 -10.85 -4.03 0.20
CA LEU A 17 -10.54 -4.18 -1.22
C LEU A 17 -9.03 -4.10 -1.43
N ALA A 18 -8.47 -5.06 -2.15
CA ALA A 18 -7.09 -5.08 -2.61
C ALA A 18 -7.03 -5.11 -4.13
N MET A 19 -5.90 -4.72 -4.73
CA MET A 19 -5.78 -4.69 -6.18
C MET A 19 -5.28 -6.04 -6.72
N THR A 20 -5.81 -6.44 -7.89
CA THR A 20 -5.19 -7.55 -8.64
C THR A 20 -3.73 -7.24 -8.91
N HIS A 21 -2.89 -8.27 -8.95
CA HIS A 21 -1.43 -8.17 -9.07
C HIS A 21 -0.71 -7.47 -7.92
N GLY A 22 -1.43 -7.03 -6.86
CA GLY A 22 -0.84 -6.45 -5.66
C GLY A 22 -0.13 -7.49 -4.80
N PHE A 23 0.93 -7.04 -4.12
CA PHE A 23 1.67 -7.85 -3.15
C PHE A 23 1.84 -7.06 -1.84
N HIS A 24 1.28 -7.60 -0.76
CA HIS A 24 1.28 -6.93 0.55
C HIS A 24 2.00 -7.71 1.65
N GLY A 25 2.59 -8.85 1.30
CA GLY A 25 3.36 -9.67 2.24
C GLY A 25 2.89 -11.11 2.32
N ARG A 26 3.47 -11.86 3.27
CA ARG A 26 3.21 -13.29 3.46
C ARG A 26 2.76 -13.69 4.87
N THR A 27 2.62 -12.75 5.79
CA THR A 27 1.94 -13.00 7.07
C THR A 27 0.44 -13.14 6.82
N MET A 28 -0.30 -13.83 7.68
CA MET A 28 -1.68 -14.24 7.44
C MET A 28 -2.57 -13.13 6.86
N GLY A 29 -2.62 -11.96 7.49
CA GLY A 29 -3.43 -10.82 7.03
C GLY A 29 -2.91 -10.25 5.70
N ALA A 30 -1.61 -10.01 5.60
CA ALA A 30 -0.98 -9.47 4.40
C ALA A 30 -1.06 -10.44 3.20
N LEU A 31 -0.91 -11.75 3.47
CA LEU A 31 -1.08 -12.78 2.44
C LEU A 31 -2.50 -12.81 1.91
N SER A 32 -3.49 -12.55 2.77
CA SER A 32 -4.90 -12.49 2.37
C SER A 32 -5.17 -11.36 1.36
N ALA A 33 -4.42 -10.24 1.46
CA ALA A 33 -4.49 -9.12 0.52
C ALA A 33 -3.52 -9.24 -0.67
N THR A 34 -2.65 -10.25 -0.70
CA THR A 34 -1.73 -10.49 -1.81
C THR A 34 -2.42 -11.30 -2.91
N TRP A 35 -2.39 -10.79 -4.17
CA TRP A 35 -3.16 -11.35 -5.28
C TRP A 35 -2.77 -12.77 -5.69
N LYS A 36 -1.48 -13.09 -5.74
CA LYS A 36 -0.94 -14.29 -6.41
C LYS A 36 -1.52 -15.62 -5.86
N PRO A 37 -2.45 -16.30 -6.56
CA PRO A 37 -3.14 -17.50 -6.04
C PRO A 37 -2.18 -18.62 -5.64
N GLY A 38 -1.11 -18.84 -6.41
CA GLY A 38 -0.16 -19.92 -6.15
C GLY A 38 0.58 -19.83 -4.82
N ILE A 39 0.72 -18.63 -4.24
CA ILE A 39 1.34 -18.44 -2.93
C ILE A 39 0.33 -18.35 -1.79
N ARG A 40 -0.96 -18.15 -2.09
CA ARG A 40 -2.05 -18.06 -1.11
C ARG A 40 -2.66 -19.41 -0.79
N LYS A 41 -3.01 -20.17 -1.83
CA LYS A 41 -3.76 -21.42 -1.74
C LYS A 41 -3.22 -22.43 -0.71
N PRO A 42 -1.89 -22.61 -0.54
CA PRO A 42 -1.37 -23.56 0.46
C PRO A 42 -1.71 -23.17 1.92
N TYR A 43 -2.15 -21.95 2.16
CA TYR A 43 -2.41 -21.40 3.51
C TYR A 43 -3.90 -21.16 3.79
N ASP A 44 -4.78 -21.65 2.93
CA ASP A 44 -6.23 -21.55 3.16
C ASP A 44 -6.65 -22.34 4.41
N PRO A 45 -7.64 -21.83 5.22
CA PRO A 45 -8.40 -20.59 4.98
C PRO A 45 -7.64 -19.34 5.41
N LEU A 46 -7.65 -18.33 4.56
CA LEU A 46 -7.09 -17.01 4.84
C LEU A 46 -8.09 -16.10 5.57
N VAL A 47 -7.70 -14.87 5.89
CA VAL A 47 -8.59 -13.88 6.51
C VAL A 47 -9.75 -13.59 5.54
N PRO A 48 -11.01 -13.75 5.98
CA PRO A 48 -12.18 -13.55 5.13
C PRO A 48 -12.43 -12.07 4.82
N ASN A 49 -13.31 -11.83 3.85
CA ASN A 49 -13.78 -10.48 3.45
C ASN A 49 -12.69 -9.57 2.86
N ILE A 50 -11.66 -10.13 2.28
CA ILE A 50 -10.72 -9.43 1.42
C ILE A 50 -11.09 -9.77 -0.02
N GLU A 51 -11.40 -8.76 -0.81
CA GLU A 51 -11.82 -8.89 -2.20
C GLU A 51 -10.83 -8.20 -3.12
N PHE A 52 -10.62 -8.78 -4.32
CA PHE A 52 -9.72 -8.21 -5.30
C PHE A 52 -10.47 -7.47 -6.39
N VAL A 53 -10.04 -6.25 -6.66
CA VAL A 53 -10.53 -5.41 -7.74
C VAL A 53 -9.43 -5.26 -8.78
N ARG A 54 -9.79 -5.25 -10.06
CA ARG A 54 -8.82 -5.08 -11.14
C ARG A 54 -8.12 -3.72 -11.01
N ALA A 55 -6.79 -3.75 -10.93
CA ALA A 55 -5.98 -2.54 -10.83
C ALA A 55 -6.21 -1.62 -12.04
N GLY A 56 -6.43 -0.32 -11.79
CA GLY A 56 -6.70 0.67 -12.82
C GLY A 56 -8.13 0.68 -13.38
N ASP A 57 -8.99 -0.24 -12.98
CA ASP A 57 -10.38 -0.34 -13.46
C ASP A 57 -11.35 0.42 -12.54
N LYS A 58 -11.72 1.64 -12.96
CA LYS A 58 -12.65 2.51 -12.21
C LYS A 58 -14.04 1.91 -12.10
N VAL A 59 -14.52 1.21 -13.13
CA VAL A 59 -15.86 0.60 -13.13
C VAL A 59 -15.91 -0.56 -12.13
N ALA A 60 -14.93 -1.45 -12.20
CA ALA A 60 -14.85 -2.57 -11.25
C ALA A 60 -14.75 -2.09 -9.78
N LEU A 61 -14.02 -1.00 -9.52
CA LEU A 61 -13.92 -0.43 -8.19
C LEU A 61 -15.25 0.18 -7.73
N HIS A 62 -15.89 0.98 -8.58
CA HIS A 62 -17.21 1.55 -8.30
C HIS A 62 -18.24 0.45 -7.98
N ASP A 63 -18.29 -0.60 -8.78
CA ASP A 63 -19.20 -1.73 -8.59
C ASP A 63 -18.93 -2.47 -7.29
N ALA A 64 -17.66 -2.61 -6.89
CA ALA A 64 -17.31 -3.21 -5.61
C ALA A 64 -17.87 -2.40 -4.42
N PHE A 65 -17.86 -1.07 -4.49
CA PHE A 65 -18.49 -0.21 -3.50
C PHE A 65 -20.03 -0.28 -3.58
N ALA A 66 -20.60 -0.25 -4.78
CA ALA A 66 -22.05 -0.31 -5.01
C ALA A 66 -22.70 -1.62 -4.52
N GLN A 67 -21.95 -2.72 -4.40
CA GLN A 67 -22.42 -3.98 -3.83
C GLN A 67 -22.69 -3.91 -2.32
N THR A 68 -22.30 -2.82 -1.64
CA THR A 68 -22.62 -2.59 -0.23
C THR A 68 -24.13 -2.40 -0.07
N GLY A 69 -24.77 -3.14 0.82
CA GLY A 69 -26.19 -2.97 1.05
C GLY A 69 -26.84 -4.03 1.93
N LEU A 70 -28.10 -3.74 2.26
CA LEU A 70 -28.99 -4.64 2.97
C LEU A 70 -29.61 -5.65 1.99
N GLY A 71 -30.05 -6.80 2.52
CA GLY A 71 -30.71 -7.82 1.71
C GLY A 71 -29.81 -9.00 1.34
N ARG A 72 -30.42 -10.00 0.68
CA ARG A 72 -29.79 -11.30 0.46
C ARG A 72 -28.48 -11.23 -0.35
N TYR A 73 -28.41 -10.34 -1.31
CA TYR A 73 -27.31 -10.23 -2.25
C TYR A 73 -26.34 -9.07 -1.97
N GLY A 74 -26.69 -8.15 -1.06
CA GLY A 74 -25.78 -7.07 -0.67
C GLY A 74 -24.61 -7.60 0.15
N LYS A 75 -23.45 -7.01 0.00
CA LYS A 75 -22.24 -7.30 0.79
C LYS A 75 -22.11 -6.32 1.96
N GLY A 76 -21.23 -6.62 2.91
CA GLY A 76 -20.85 -5.69 3.98
C GLY A 76 -20.19 -4.42 3.43
N PRO A 77 -20.06 -3.36 4.25
CA PRO A 77 -19.44 -2.11 3.81
C PRO A 77 -17.96 -2.33 3.45
N VAL A 78 -17.42 -1.49 2.56
CA VAL A 78 -15.99 -1.41 2.35
C VAL A 78 -15.41 -0.59 3.50
N ALA A 79 -14.53 -1.19 4.31
CA ALA A 79 -13.85 -0.52 5.41
C ALA A 79 -12.53 0.13 4.96
N ALA A 80 -11.85 -0.49 3.99
CA ALA A 80 -10.59 0.03 3.49
C ALA A 80 -10.34 -0.44 2.06
N VAL A 81 -9.55 0.35 1.34
CA VAL A 81 -8.87 -0.03 0.10
C VAL A 81 -7.37 -0.02 0.37
N ILE A 82 -6.67 -1.11 0.04
CA ILE A 82 -5.21 -1.19 0.09
C ILE A 82 -4.64 -1.31 -1.32
N LEU A 83 -3.62 -0.51 -1.61
CA LEU A 83 -2.97 -0.51 -2.92
C LEU A 83 -1.49 -0.12 -2.84
N GLU A 84 -0.73 -0.49 -3.87
CA GLU A 84 0.61 0.03 -4.16
C GLU A 84 0.48 1.08 -5.26
N LEU A 85 1.12 2.25 -5.14
CA LEU A 85 1.14 3.25 -6.22
C LEU A 85 1.89 2.74 -7.45
N ILE A 86 2.91 1.92 -7.21
CA ILE A 86 3.65 1.17 -8.22
C ILE A 86 3.64 -0.30 -7.79
N GLN A 87 2.94 -1.13 -8.53
CA GLN A 87 2.88 -2.56 -8.26
C GLN A 87 4.20 -3.23 -8.66
N GLY A 88 5.04 -3.53 -7.68
CA GLY A 88 6.37 -4.09 -7.92
C GLY A 88 6.33 -5.47 -8.57
N GLU A 89 5.56 -6.39 -8.01
CA GLU A 89 5.44 -7.79 -8.47
C GLU A 89 4.65 -7.92 -9.79
N ALA A 90 4.01 -6.86 -10.26
CA ALA A 90 3.32 -6.80 -11.55
C ALA A 90 4.22 -6.32 -12.71
N GLY A 91 5.53 -6.20 -12.49
CA GLY A 91 6.47 -5.68 -13.46
C GLY A 91 6.59 -4.16 -13.39
N VAL A 92 6.64 -3.61 -12.18
CA VAL A 92 6.81 -2.17 -11.90
C VAL A 92 5.76 -1.33 -12.62
N GLN A 93 4.48 -1.62 -12.34
CA GLN A 93 3.33 -0.98 -12.98
C GLN A 93 2.76 0.15 -12.11
N PRO A 94 2.88 1.43 -12.54
CA PRO A 94 2.16 2.52 -11.88
C PRO A 94 0.65 2.37 -12.08
N LEU A 95 -0.13 2.65 -11.03
CA LEU A 95 -1.60 2.67 -11.13
C LEU A 95 -2.15 3.88 -11.89
N GLY A 96 -1.39 4.97 -11.90
CA GLY A 96 -1.78 6.25 -12.49
C GLY A 96 -2.55 7.16 -11.52
N ALA A 97 -2.18 8.44 -11.53
CA ALA A 97 -2.68 9.46 -10.61
C ALA A 97 -4.22 9.60 -10.64
N ASP A 98 -4.81 9.56 -11.84
CA ASP A 98 -6.27 9.67 -12.00
C ASP A 98 -7.05 8.50 -11.39
N TYR A 99 -6.45 7.31 -11.38
CA TYR A 99 -7.06 6.17 -10.70
C TYR A 99 -6.97 6.33 -9.19
N VAL A 100 -5.83 6.77 -8.68
CA VAL A 100 -5.61 6.99 -7.24
C VAL A 100 -6.55 8.06 -6.69
N LYS A 101 -6.76 9.17 -7.43
CA LYS A 101 -7.77 10.18 -7.11
C LYS A 101 -9.17 9.58 -7.00
N PHE A 102 -9.54 8.79 -7.99
CA PHE A 102 -10.85 8.13 -8.01
C PHE A 102 -11.03 7.16 -6.83
N VAL A 103 -9.98 6.42 -6.45
CA VAL A 103 -10.00 5.57 -5.24
C VAL A 103 -10.25 6.43 -4.00
N ARG A 104 -9.55 7.58 -3.87
CA ARG A 104 -9.72 8.50 -2.73
C ARG A 104 -11.15 9.02 -2.64
N GLU A 105 -11.71 9.50 -3.75
CA GLU A 105 -13.08 10.00 -3.81
C GLU A 105 -14.11 8.94 -3.35
N LEU A 106 -13.97 7.71 -3.82
CA LEU A 106 -14.85 6.62 -3.39
C LEU A 106 -14.67 6.28 -1.91
N CYS A 107 -13.44 6.29 -1.41
CA CYS A 107 -13.18 6.08 0.01
C CYS A 107 -13.83 7.18 0.86
N ASP A 108 -13.71 8.45 0.46
CA ASP A 108 -14.29 9.59 1.20
C ASP A 108 -15.82 9.51 1.24
N ILE A 109 -16.46 9.27 0.11
CA ILE A 109 -17.92 9.17 0.00
C ILE A 109 -18.47 8.00 0.85
N ASN A 110 -17.74 6.91 0.95
CA ASN A 110 -18.17 5.70 1.64
C ASN A 110 -17.57 5.55 3.04
N HIS A 111 -16.84 6.54 3.55
CA HIS A 111 -16.17 6.50 4.84
C HIS A 111 -15.22 5.30 5.00
N ALA A 112 -14.59 4.89 3.90
CA ALA A 112 -13.58 3.85 3.86
C ALA A 112 -12.17 4.45 3.98
N LEU A 113 -11.22 3.68 4.51
CA LEU A 113 -9.82 4.11 4.60
C LEU A 113 -9.08 3.84 3.29
N LEU A 114 -8.22 4.76 2.89
CA LEU A 114 -7.22 4.53 1.85
C LEU A 114 -5.88 4.19 2.49
N ILE A 115 -5.39 2.98 2.23
CA ILE A 115 -4.09 2.49 2.72
C ILE A 115 -3.15 2.39 1.51
N ILE A 116 -2.05 3.12 1.52
CA ILE A 116 -1.00 2.99 0.52
C ILE A 116 0.14 2.14 1.09
N ASP A 117 0.42 1.05 0.41
CA ASP A 117 1.55 0.19 0.75
C ASP A 117 2.83 0.74 0.11
N GLU A 118 3.66 1.32 0.95
CA GLU A 118 4.94 1.94 0.59
C GLU A 118 6.14 1.07 1.01
N VAL A 119 5.91 -0.20 1.29
CA VAL A 119 6.98 -1.13 1.69
C VAL A 119 8.08 -1.19 0.63
N GLN A 120 7.76 -1.03 -0.65
CA GLN A 120 8.74 -1.02 -1.74
C GLN A 120 9.05 0.39 -2.25
N THR A 121 8.11 1.30 -2.24
CA THR A 121 8.22 2.63 -2.87
C THR A 121 8.67 3.72 -1.91
N GLY A 122 8.55 3.50 -0.61
CA GLY A 122 8.92 4.47 0.42
C GLY A 122 10.42 4.54 0.73
N ILE A 123 10.72 5.34 1.73
CA ILE A 123 12.09 5.53 2.26
C ILE A 123 13.06 6.00 1.17
N GLY A 124 12.65 7.04 0.43
CA GLY A 124 13.50 7.70 -0.58
C GLY A 124 13.56 7.02 -1.94
N ARG A 125 13.01 5.80 -2.10
CA ARG A 125 13.17 4.95 -3.31
C ARG A 125 12.75 5.62 -4.60
N THR A 126 11.72 6.47 -4.57
CA THR A 126 11.13 7.11 -5.74
C THR A 126 11.50 8.60 -5.88
N GLY A 127 12.52 9.07 -5.17
CA GLY A 127 12.92 10.48 -5.19
C GLY A 127 12.08 11.38 -4.27
N LYS A 128 11.25 10.77 -3.43
CA LYS A 128 10.56 11.38 -2.29
C LYS A 128 10.61 10.42 -1.11
N TRP A 129 10.45 10.90 0.12
CA TRP A 129 10.41 10.02 1.29
C TRP A 129 9.37 8.92 1.15
N PHE A 130 8.18 9.28 0.63
CA PHE A 130 7.12 8.34 0.27
C PHE A 130 6.61 8.67 -1.13
N ALA A 131 6.25 7.65 -1.89
CA ALA A 131 5.79 7.81 -3.27
C ALA A 131 4.47 8.59 -3.37
N PHE A 132 3.62 8.58 -2.33
CA PHE A 132 2.39 9.39 -2.33
C PHE A 132 2.66 10.90 -2.37
N GLN A 133 3.86 11.34 -2.02
CA GLN A 133 4.29 12.75 -2.13
C GLN A 133 4.61 13.17 -3.58
N ARG A 134 4.51 12.24 -4.52
CA ARG A 134 4.69 12.51 -5.96
C ARG A 134 3.34 12.69 -6.64
N ASP A 135 3.07 13.87 -7.13
CA ASP A 135 1.80 14.19 -7.80
C ASP A 135 1.59 13.36 -9.07
N ASP A 136 2.65 12.98 -9.76
CA ASP A 136 2.59 12.14 -10.95
C ASP A 136 2.18 10.68 -10.65
N LEU A 137 2.26 10.24 -9.40
CA LEU A 137 1.82 8.93 -8.94
C LEU A 137 0.51 8.99 -8.16
N SER A 138 0.40 9.90 -7.20
CA SER A 138 -0.75 10.00 -6.30
C SER A 138 -1.83 10.97 -6.77
N GLY A 139 -1.48 11.92 -7.63
CA GLY A 139 -2.37 13.03 -7.99
C GLY A 139 -2.59 14.05 -6.85
N GLY A 140 -1.68 14.15 -5.90
CA GLY A 140 -1.80 15.00 -4.71
C GLY A 140 -2.65 14.36 -3.60
N VAL A 141 -2.99 13.07 -3.72
CA VAL A 141 -3.75 12.34 -2.71
C VAL A 141 -2.90 12.07 -1.48
N THR A 142 -3.43 12.42 -0.30
CA THR A 142 -2.89 11.96 0.98
C THR A 142 -3.69 10.73 1.43
N PRO A 143 -3.04 9.59 1.72
CA PRO A 143 -3.72 8.42 2.26
C PRO A 143 -4.12 8.61 3.73
N ASP A 144 -4.98 7.74 4.23
CA ASP A 144 -5.25 7.64 5.66
C ASP A 144 -4.12 6.91 6.39
N MET A 145 -3.50 5.94 5.72
CA MET A 145 -2.40 5.15 6.28
C MET A 145 -1.36 4.81 5.22
N VAL A 146 -0.11 4.74 5.65
CA VAL A 146 1.01 4.18 4.86
C VAL A 146 1.66 3.04 5.62
N THR A 147 2.03 1.98 4.93
CA THR A 147 2.92 0.94 5.45
C THR A 147 4.32 1.09 4.87
N PHE A 148 5.35 0.81 5.65
CA PHE A 148 6.73 0.89 5.19
C PHE A 148 7.59 -0.21 5.83
N ALA A 149 8.64 -0.62 5.14
CA ALA A 149 9.61 -1.60 5.62
C ALA A 149 10.88 -1.54 4.75
N LYS A 150 11.41 -2.70 4.36
CA LYS A 150 12.57 -2.90 3.47
C LYS A 150 13.74 -1.97 3.77
N GLY A 151 13.81 -0.81 3.09
CA GLY A 151 14.93 0.14 3.20
C GLY A 151 15.04 0.87 4.52
N VAL A 152 14.02 0.86 5.38
CA VAL A 152 13.95 1.72 6.58
C VAL A 152 15.08 1.51 7.59
N ALA A 153 15.65 0.31 7.66
CA ALA A 153 16.70 -0.03 8.60
C ALA A 153 17.94 -0.68 7.90
N GLY A 154 18.24 -0.29 6.67
CA GLY A 154 19.46 -0.69 5.96
C GLY A 154 19.64 -2.20 5.77
N GLY A 155 18.57 -2.98 5.83
CA GLY A 155 18.59 -4.44 5.73
C GLY A 155 18.28 -5.16 7.04
N PHE A 156 18.29 -4.47 8.17
CA PHE A 156 17.77 -5.05 9.42
C PHE A 156 16.24 -5.22 9.34
N PRO A 157 15.65 -6.36 9.79
CA PRO A 157 14.21 -6.57 9.74
C PRO A 157 13.44 -5.56 10.57
N MET A 158 12.82 -4.60 9.90
CA MET A 158 12.01 -3.54 10.49
C MET A 158 10.88 -3.15 9.54
N GLY A 159 9.76 -2.77 10.09
CA GLY A 159 8.63 -2.20 9.36
C GLY A 159 7.70 -1.48 10.31
N GLY A 160 6.83 -0.67 9.74
CA GLY A 160 5.87 0.11 10.51
C GLY A 160 4.74 0.62 9.62
N MET A 161 3.87 1.39 10.26
CA MET A 161 2.82 2.13 9.58
C MET A 161 2.69 3.53 10.17
N ILE A 162 2.22 4.45 9.37
CA ILE A 162 1.85 5.80 9.78
C ILE A 162 0.35 5.96 9.54
N ALA A 163 -0.39 6.38 10.57
CA ALA A 163 -1.78 6.79 10.47
C ALA A 163 -1.83 8.33 10.48
N PHE A 164 -2.50 8.91 9.50
CA PHE A 164 -2.59 10.36 9.37
C PHE A 164 -3.85 10.90 10.05
N GLY A 165 -3.66 11.92 10.88
CA GLY A 165 -4.73 12.61 11.59
C GLY A 165 -5.10 11.98 12.94
N GLU A 166 -5.54 12.84 13.86
CA GLU A 166 -5.82 12.50 15.26
C GLU A 166 -6.93 11.43 15.40
N LYS A 167 -7.98 11.52 14.58
CA LYS A 167 -9.10 10.57 14.63
C LYS A 167 -8.66 9.14 14.34
N LEU A 168 -7.77 8.97 13.37
CA LEU A 168 -7.28 7.65 13.01
C LEU A 168 -6.24 7.15 14.02
N ALA A 169 -5.34 8.03 14.46
CA ALA A 169 -4.37 7.72 15.50
C ALA A 169 -5.05 7.27 16.81
N ALA A 170 -6.18 7.86 17.17
CA ALA A 170 -6.95 7.52 18.36
C ALA A 170 -7.55 6.09 18.34
N LEU A 171 -7.60 5.43 17.17
CA LEU A 171 -8.04 4.04 17.07
C LEU A 171 -6.96 3.06 17.58
N PHE A 172 -5.71 3.49 17.63
CA PHE A 172 -4.58 2.68 18.10
C PHE A 172 -4.35 2.89 19.60
N THR A 173 -5.32 2.46 20.40
CA THR A 173 -5.23 2.57 21.85
C THR A 173 -4.21 1.57 22.42
N PRO A 174 -3.63 1.84 23.62
CA PRO A 174 -2.76 0.89 24.28
C PRO A 174 -3.41 -0.50 24.39
N GLY A 175 -2.68 -1.53 23.97
CA GLY A 175 -3.15 -2.92 23.98
C GLY A 175 -4.02 -3.33 22.78
N SER A 176 -4.39 -2.41 21.87
CA SER A 176 -5.17 -2.76 20.67
C SER A 176 -4.38 -3.57 19.65
N HIS A 177 -3.07 -3.44 19.64
CA HIS A 177 -2.14 -4.20 18.80
C HIS A 177 -0.78 -4.29 19.48
N GLY A 178 0.02 -5.25 19.06
CA GLY A 178 1.37 -5.42 19.61
C GLY A 178 2.10 -6.59 18.97
N SER A 179 3.40 -6.62 19.22
CA SER A 179 4.29 -7.71 18.85
C SER A 179 5.44 -7.76 19.86
N THR A 180 5.90 -8.95 20.21
CA THR A 180 7.01 -9.15 21.16
C THR A 180 8.27 -8.39 20.74
N PHE A 181 8.55 -8.30 19.43
CA PHE A 181 9.75 -7.66 18.91
C PHE A 181 9.50 -6.23 18.39
N ALA A 182 8.28 -5.71 18.47
CA ALA A 182 8.01 -4.34 18.04
C ALA A 182 8.76 -3.34 18.92
N GLY A 183 9.34 -2.31 18.27
CA GLY A 183 10.10 -1.26 18.95
C GLY A 183 11.40 -1.73 19.60
N ASN A 184 11.98 -2.87 19.17
CA ASN A 184 13.23 -3.34 19.72
C ASN A 184 14.37 -2.34 19.51
N PRO A 185 15.29 -2.16 20.49
CA PRO A 185 16.33 -1.13 20.44
C PRO A 185 17.27 -1.25 19.24
N LEU A 186 17.59 -2.48 18.81
CA LEU A 186 18.50 -2.72 17.69
C LEU A 186 17.87 -2.28 16.36
N GLY A 187 16.59 -2.63 16.13
CA GLY A 187 15.86 -2.17 14.95
C GLY A 187 15.70 -0.65 14.94
N ALA A 188 15.40 -0.04 16.08
CA ALA A 188 15.29 1.41 16.21
C ALA A 188 16.64 2.12 15.92
N ALA A 189 17.74 1.62 16.46
CA ALA A 189 19.08 2.15 16.20
C ALA A 189 19.46 2.02 14.72
N ALA A 190 19.22 0.86 14.10
CA ALA A 190 19.48 0.64 12.67
C ALA A 190 18.62 1.57 11.79
N GLY A 191 17.34 1.75 12.15
CA GLY A 191 16.46 2.69 11.45
C GLY A 191 16.94 4.13 11.54
N LEU A 192 17.27 4.61 12.74
CA LEU A 192 17.77 5.97 12.94
C LEU A 192 19.09 6.20 12.15
N ALA A 193 20.01 5.26 12.20
CA ALA A 193 21.27 5.37 11.43
C ALA A 193 21.01 5.41 9.93
N THR A 194 20.11 4.57 9.43
CA THR A 194 19.74 4.55 8.00
C THR A 194 19.09 5.86 7.55
N LEU A 195 18.14 6.38 8.32
CA LEU A 195 17.47 7.64 8.01
C LEU A 195 18.46 8.81 8.03
N GLY A 196 19.38 8.83 9.01
CA GLY A 196 20.44 9.84 9.07
C GLY A 196 21.32 9.82 7.82
N VAL A 197 21.79 8.66 7.37
CA VAL A 197 22.60 8.55 6.13
C VAL A 197 21.82 9.03 4.90
N ILE A 198 20.52 8.68 4.80
CA ILE A 198 19.66 9.14 3.69
C ILE A 198 19.58 10.67 3.65
N GLU A 199 19.46 11.31 4.81
CA GLU A 199 19.41 12.77 4.92
C GLU A 199 20.79 13.41 4.66
N ASP A 200 21.83 12.97 5.36
CA ASP A 200 23.16 13.54 5.32
C ASP A 200 23.79 13.47 3.92
N GLU A 201 23.55 12.37 3.20
CA GLU A 201 24.05 12.15 1.84
C GLU A 201 23.07 12.57 0.75
N ASN A 202 21.93 13.16 1.10
CA ASN A 202 20.87 13.60 0.17
C ASN A 202 20.43 12.48 -0.81
N LEU A 203 20.30 11.26 -0.29
CA LEU A 203 20.04 10.07 -1.12
C LEU A 203 18.65 10.08 -1.78
N VAL A 204 17.70 10.81 -1.25
CA VAL A 204 16.37 10.98 -1.87
C VAL A 204 16.53 11.66 -3.25
N ALA A 205 17.25 12.78 -3.33
CA ALA A 205 17.51 13.47 -4.59
C ALA A 205 18.41 12.66 -5.51
N ASN A 206 19.39 11.93 -4.95
CA ASN A 206 20.24 11.04 -5.73
C ASN A 206 19.42 9.91 -6.38
N ALA A 207 18.46 9.33 -5.67
CA ALA A 207 17.58 8.30 -6.22
C ALA A 207 16.80 8.80 -7.45
N GLU A 208 16.25 10.03 -7.40
CA GLU A 208 15.60 10.67 -8.54
C GLU A 208 16.55 10.78 -9.72
N ALA A 209 17.71 11.42 -9.52
CA ALA A 209 18.68 11.68 -10.58
C ALA A 209 19.23 10.38 -11.21
N ARG A 210 19.50 9.36 -10.39
CA ARG A 210 19.98 8.06 -10.91
C ARG A 210 18.88 7.28 -11.61
N GLY A 211 17.65 7.38 -11.12
CA GLY A 211 16.49 6.77 -11.79
C GLY A 211 16.28 7.34 -13.20
N GLU A 212 16.34 8.66 -13.36
CA GLU A 212 16.26 9.34 -14.65
C GLU A 212 17.43 8.93 -15.56
N GLN A 213 18.67 9.04 -15.06
CA GLN A 213 19.86 8.65 -15.82
C GLN A 213 19.77 7.21 -16.33
N LEU A 214 19.28 6.28 -15.51
CA LEU A 214 19.14 4.88 -15.90
C LEU A 214 18.09 4.69 -16.99
N ARG A 215 16.91 5.31 -16.84
CA ARG A 215 15.83 5.25 -17.86
C ARG A 215 16.32 5.80 -19.20
N ASP A 216 16.88 6.99 -19.17
CA ASP A 216 17.34 7.69 -20.37
C ASP A 216 18.49 6.92 -21.05
N GLY A 217 19.42 6.40 -20.25
CA GLY A 217 20.52 5.57 -20.75
C GLY A 217 20.04 4.29 -21.43
N ILE A 218 19.05 3.60 -20.87
CA ILE A 218 18.46 2.40 -21.47
C ILE A 218 17.76 2.77 -22.79
N MET A 219 16.93 3.83 -22.79
CA MET A 219 16.22 4.28 -23.99
C MET A 219 17.17 4.75 -25.09
N ALA A 220 18.26 5.44 -24.73
CA ALA A 220 19.28 5.92 -25.66
C ALA A 220 20.04 4.80 -26.39
N THR A 221 20.01 3.57 -25.87
CA THR A 221 20.62 2.42 -26.57
C THR A 221 19.98 2.14 -27.93
N GLY A 222 18.73 2.57 -28.14
CA GLY A 222 17.96 2.27 -29.35
C GLY A 222 17.72 0.78 -29.60
N ASN A 223 17.95 -0.06 -28.59
CA ASN A 223 17.79 -1.52 -28.75
C ASN A 223 16.30 -1.88 -28.90
N PRO A 224 15.88 -2.50 -30.02
CA PRO A 224 14.48 -2.82 -30.29
C PRO A 224 13.87 -3.85 -29.33
N LEU A 225 14.68 -4.51 -28.53
CA LEU A 225 14.18 -5.42 -27.48
C LEU A 225 13.58 -4.66 -26.28
N PHE A 226 13.92 -3.38 -26.11
CA PHE A 226 13.34 -2.54 -25.04
C PHE A 226 12.06 -1.88 -25.53
N VAL A 227 10.93 -2.52 -25.29
CA VAL A 227 9.59 -2.00 -25.66
C VAL A 227 9.18 -0.84 -24.76
N SER A 228 9.55 -0.89 -23.48
CA SER A 228 9.28 0.18 -22.51
C SER A 228 10.26 0.10 -21.34
N VAL A 229 10.56 1.26 -20.75
CA VAL A 229 11.33 1.37 -19.51
C VAL A 229 10.45 2.05 -18.46
N ARG A 230 10.22 1.38 -17.34
CA ARG A 230 9.37 1.85 -16.24
C ARG A 230 10.15 1.93 -14.95
N GLY A 231 9.71 2.80 -14.05
CA GLY A 231 10.30 3.02 -12.74
C GLY A 231 10.42 4.51 -12.39
N ARG A 232 10.92 4.75 -11.21
CA ARG A 232 11.21 6.08 -10.70
C ARG A 232 12.59 6.06 -10.03
#